data_45b3ab1b839eccbe6b7317fe80d54637
#
_entry.id   45b3ab1b839eccbe6b7317fe80d54637
#
_cell.length_a   1.000
_cell.length_b   1.000
_cell.length_c   1.000
_cell.angle_alpha   90.00
_cell.angle_beta   90.00
_cell.angle_gamma   90.00
#
_symmetry.space_group_name_H-M   'P 1'
#
loop_
_entity.id
_entity.type
_entity.pdbx_description
1 polymer ?
#
loop_
_entity_poly.entity_id
_entity_poly.type
_entity_poly.pdbx_seq_one_letter_code
_entity_poly.pdbx_strand_id
1 'polypeptide(L)'
;MYDARKHICFNVGRVMRRVYDHYEKRLSPFSLTPPQYFVFNALWMGDGISVGELGERVSLDSSTLTGVIDRMERSGYVERQLNPQDRRSVLVFLTAKAREVGPRILEFADKLDASLRQPFSNEEMDTFEQVLRSLAEPLGSAAPAAPD
;
A
#
# COMPACT_ATOMS: atom_id res chain seq x y z
N MET A 1 -35.11 1.14 -9.14
CA MET A 1 -34.54 -0.10 -8.58
C MET A 1 -33.08 0.17 -8.24
N TYR A 2 -32.67 -0.01 -6.97
CA TYR A 2 -31.30 0.19 -6.50
C TYR A 2 -30.38 -0.87 -7.11
N ASP A 3 -29.29 -0.44 -7.80
CA ASP A 3 -28.29 -1.33 -8.36
C ASP A 3 -26.90 -0.96 -7.82
N ALA A 4 -26.44 -1.69 -6.81
CA ALA A 4 -25.16 -1.46 -6.16
C ALA A 4 -23.96 -1.54 -7.13
N ARG A 5 -24.10 -2.26 -8.25
CA ARG A 5 -23.02 -2.40 -9.26
C ARG A 5 -22.66 -1.10 -9.95
N LYS A 6 -23.54 -0.09 -9.89
CA LYS A 6 -23.31 1.25 -10.42
C LYS A 6 -22.53 2.15 -9.45
N HIS A 7 -22.36 1.74 -8.21
CA HIS A 7 -21.67 2.54 -7.19
C HIS A 7 -20.14 2.37 -7.30
N ILE A 8 -19.44 3.49 -7.21
CA ILE A 8 -17.97 3.53 -7.25
C ILE A 8 -17.37 2.64 -6.17
N CYS A 9 -17.84 2.75 -4.91
CA CYS A 9 -17.37 1.94 -3.79
C CYS A 9 -17.43 0.44 -4.06
N PHE A 10 -18.52 -0.03 -4.68
CA PHE A 10 -18.70 -1.44 -5.02
C PHE A 10 -17.68 -1.90 -6.06
N ASN A 11 -17.44 -1.08 -7.09
CA ASN A 11 -16.48 -1.39 -8.15
C ASN A 11 -15.04 -1.34 -7.65
N VAL A 12 -14.68 -0.32 -6.87
CA VAL A 12 -13.35 -0.23 -6.22
C VAL A 12 -13.12 -1.45 -5.33
N GLY A 13 -14.10 -1.83 -4.50
CA GLY A 13 -13.98 -3.02 -3.65
C GLY A 13 -13.81 -4.33 -4.43
N ARG A 14 -14.41 -4.46 -5.63
CA ARG A 14 -14.21 -5.61 -6.52
C ARG A 14 -12.80 -5.65 -7.10
N VAL A 15 -12.30 -4.51 -7.55
CA VAL A 15 -10.93 -4.38 -8.08
C VAL A 15 -9.93 -4.71 -6.99
N MET A 16 -10.08 -4.12 -5.81
CA MET A 16 -9.19 -4.38 -4.67
C MET A 16 -9.13 -5.85 -4.30
N ARG A 17 -10.25 -6.56 -4.25
CA ARG A 17 -10.24 -8.02 -3.99
C ARG A 17 -9.40 -8.78 -5.01
N ARG A 18 -9.52 -8.47 -6.31
CA ARG A 18 -8.72 -9.11 -7.35
C ARG A 18 -7.23 -8.80 -7.22
N VAL A 19 -6.90 -7.57 -6.88
CA VAL A 19 -5.52 -7.15 -6.61
C VAL A 19 -4.96 -7.92 -5.40
N TYR A 20 -5.71 -8.02 -4.31
CA TYR A 20 -5.31 -8.78 -3.13
C TYR A 20 -5.09 -10.27 -3.45
N ASP A 21 -6.03 -10.91 -4.16
CA ASP A 21 -5.91 -12.33 -4.57
C ASP A 21 -4.65 -12.57 -5.42
N HIS A 22 -4.32 -11.60 -6.29
CA HIS A 22 -3.13 -11.68 -7.13
C HIS A 22 -1.84 -11.60 -6.29
N TYR A 23 -1.78 -10.62 -5.36
CA TYR A 23 -0.63 -10.47 -4.47
C TYR A 23 -0.49 -11.65 -3.51
N GLU A 24 -1.57 -12.13 -2.91
CA GLU A 24 -1.53 -13.23 -1.94
C GLU A 24 -0.84 -14.47 -2.52
N LYS A 25 -1.20 -14.86 -3.73
CA LYS A 25 -0.60 -16.03 -4.42
C LYS A 25 0.91 -15.85 -4.68
N ARG A 26 1.36 -14.63 -4.96
CA ARG A 26 2.76 -14.35 -5.28
C ARG A 26 3.62 -14.05 -4.08
N LEU A 27 3.03 -13.52 -3.02
CA LEU A 27 3.71 -13.22 -1.77
C LEU A 27 3.82 -14.44 -0.86
N SER A 28 3.01 -15.48 -1.08
CA SER A 28 3.00 -16.72 -0.31
C SER A 28 4.41 -17.35 -0.16
N PRO A 29 5.26 -17.44 -1.22
CA PRO A 29 6.62 -17.98 -1.08
C PRO A 29 7.53 -17.18 -0.15
N PHE A 30 7.20 -15.92 0.11
CA PHE A 30 7.90 -15.04 1.03
C PHE A 30 7.24 -14.96 2.41
N SER A 31 6.13 -15.68 2.61
CA SER A 31 5.33 -15.61 3.85
C SER A 31 4.87 -14.18 4.16
N LEU A 32 4.59 -13.38 3.13
CA LEU A 32 4.04 -12.04 3.22
C LEU A 32 2.57 -12.02 2.81
N THR A 33 1.79 -11.18 3.49
CA THR A 33 0.42 -10.84 3.12
C THR A 33 0.37 -9.51 2.34
N PRO A 34 -0.70 -9.22 1.58
CA PRO A 34 -0.83 -7.94 0.90
C PRO A 34 -0.64 -6.71 1.80
N PRO A 35 -1.22 -6.61 3.01
CA PRO A 35 -0.92 -5.48 3.91
C PRO A 35 0.56 -5.36 4.28
N GLN A 36 1.25 -6.48 4.51
CA GLN A 36 2.69 -6.48 4.78
C GLN A 36 3.49 -6.05 3.56
N TYR A 37 3.06 -6.42 2.36
CA TYR A 37 3.67 -5.95 1.12
C TYR A 37 3.58 -4.43 0.97
N PHE A 38 2.44 -3.81 1.27
CA PHE A 38 2.31 -2.34 1.20
C PHE A 38 3.24 -1.63 2.19
N VAL A 39 3.35 -2.15 3.41
CA VAL A 39 4.33 -1.66 4.40
C VAL A 39 5.77 -1.86 3.90
N PHE A 40 6.07 -3.04 3.34
CA PHE A 40 7.37 -3.34 2.75
C PHE A 40 7.73 -2.34 1.64
N ASN A 41 6.80 -2.09 0.72
CA ASN A 41 7.00 -1.16 -0.39
C ASN A 41 7.24 0.28 0.09
N ALA A 42 6.48 0.75 1.07
CA ALA A 42 6.67 2.07 1.66
C ALA A 42 8.06 2.23 2.30
N LEU A 43 8.55 1.19 2.98
CA LEU A 43 9.89 1.16 3.56
C LEU A 43 10.99 1.00 2.50
N TRP A 44 10.69 0.34 1.38
CA TRP A 44 11.65 0.21 0.27
C TRP A 44 11.96 1.56 -0.39
N MET A 45 10.98 2.45 -0.45
CA MET A 45 11.15 3.82 -0.95
C MET A 45 11.97 4.70 0.00
N GLY A 46 12.09 4.31 1.27
CA GLY A 46 12.86 5.01 2.29
C GLY A 46 12.44 4.54 3.67
N ASP A 47 13.32 3.78 4.32
CA ASP A 47 13.12 3.28 5.68
C ASP A 47 13.76 4.20 6.74
N GLY A 48 13.76 3.77 8.00
CA GLY A 48 14.20 4.61 9.09
C GLY A 48 13.18 5.69 9.45
N ILE A 49 11.91 5.41 9.25
CA ILE A 49 10.80 6.32 9.52
C ILE A 49 9.99 5.87 10.72
N SER A 50 9.31 6.81 11.36
CA SER A 50 8.45 6.53 12.51
C SER A 50 7.22 5.71 12.11
N VAL A 51 6.63 5.01 13.10
CA VAL A 51 5.37 4.28 12.89
C VAL A 51 4.24 5.20 12.43
N GLY A 52 4.19 6.45 12.93
CA GLY A 52 3.22 7.45 12.51
C GLY A 52 3.37 7.82 11.03
N GLU A 53 4.58 8.18 10.61
CA GLU A 53 4.89 8.50 9.21
C GLU A 53 4.61 7.30 8.28
N LEU A 54 4.96 6.09 8.70
CA LEU A 54 4.67 4.89 7.94
C LEU A 54 3.15 4.68 7.79
N GLY A 55 2.36 4.95 8.85
CA GLY A 55 0.90 4.90 8.81
C GLY A 55 0.28 5.84 7.78
N GLU A 56 0.78 7.06 7.72
CA GLU A 56 0.36 8.04 6.71
C GLU A 56 0.67 7.56 5.29
N ARG A 57 1.89 7.03 5.06
CA ARG A 57 2.31 6.52 3.75
C ARG A 57 1.46 5.36 3.24
N VAL A 58 1.02 4.46 4.15
CA VAL A 58 0.24 3.28 3.77
C VAL A 58 -1.25 3.42 4.01
N SER A 59 -1.70 4.57 4.53
CA SER A 59 -3.10 4.84 4.87
C SER A 59 -3.71 3.79 5.80
N LEU A 60 -2.95 3.35 6.79
CA LEU A 60 -3.39 2.42 7.82
C LEU A 60 -3.47 3.11 9.19
N ASP A 61 -4.50 2.77 9.96
CA ASP A 61 -4.59 3.20 11.34
C ASP A 61 -3.47 2.58 12.21
N SER A 62 -3.12 3.27 13.30
CA SER A 62 -1.99 2.90 14.15
C SER A 62 -2.09 1.49 14.73
N SER A 63 -3.29 1.01 15.07
CA SER A 63 -3.49 -0.31 15.67
C SER A 63 -3.28 -1.42 14.64
N THR A 64 -3.83 -1.25 13.45
CA THR A 64 -3.66 -2.17 12.32
C THR A 64 -2.19 -2.23 11.91
N LEU A 65 -1.55 -1.06 11.75
CA LEU A 65 -0.14 -0.97 11.37
C LEU A 65 0.78 -1.62 12.39
N THR A 66 0.58 -1.39 13.69
CA THR A 66 1.36 -2.03 14.76
C THR A 66 1.32 -3.55 14.61
N GLY A 67 0.13 -4.12 14.43
CA GLY A 67 -0.02 -5.56 14.22
C GLY A 67 0.64 -6.08 12.94
N VAL A 68 0.70 -5.28 11.88
CA VAL A 68 1.42 -5.62 10.64
C VAL A 68 2.92 -5.62 10.90
N ILE A 69 3.46 -4.56 11.51
CA ILE A 69 4.89 -4.44 11.82
C ILE A 69 5.35 -5.57 12.75
N ASP A 70 4.58 -5.91 13.79
CA ASP A 70 4.89 -7.00 14.71
C ASP A 70 5.05 -8.35 14.00
N ARG A 71 4.19 -8.63 13.02
CA ARG A 71 4.28 -9.85 12.21
C ARG A 71 5.49 -9.81 11.27
N MET A 72 5.80 -8.67 10.68
CA MET A 72 6.96 -8.50 9.80
C MET A 72 8.28 -8.60 10.58
N GLU A 73 8.32 -8.10 11.81
CA GLU A 73 9.49 -8.21 12.69
C GLU A 73 9.72 -9.68 13.09
N ARG A 74 8.67 -10.39 13.50
CA ARG A 74 8.75 -11.83 13.77
C ARG A 74 9.19 -12.66 12.56
N SER A 75 8.84 -12.25 11.36
CA SER A 75 9.24 -12.90 10.11
C SER A 75 10.63 -12.43 9.63
N GLY A 76 11.26 -11.48 10.34
CA GLY A 76 12.59 -10.97 10.04
C GLY A 76 12.67 -10.06 8.83
N TYR A 77 11.58 -9.39 8.45
CA TYR A 77 11.55 -8.42 7.34
C TYR A 77 11.83 -7.00 7.79
N VAL A 78 11.45 -6.65 9.00
CA VAL A 78 11.70 -5.34 9.58
C VAL A 78 12.35 -5.46 10.94
N GLU A 79 12.97 -4.40 11.38
CA GLU A 79 13.47 -4.22 12.73
C GLU A 79 13.11 -2.84 13.25
N ARG A 80 12.91 -2.73 14.57
CA ARG A 80 12.66 -1.48 15.25
C ARG A 80 13.92 -0.99 15.94
N GLN A 81 14.23 0.27 15.77
CA GLN A 81 15.34 0.94 16.45
C GLN A 81 14.83 2.18 17.18
N LEU A 82 15.41 2.47 18.36
CA LEU A 82 15.11 3.72 19.04
C LEU A 82 15.56 4.91 18.20
N ASN A 83 14.71 5.92 18.10
CA ASN A 83 15.08 7.14 17.41
C ASN A 83 16.16 7.89 18.24
N PRO A 84 17.35 8.11 17.68
CA PRO A 84 18.43 8.82 18.41
C PRO A 84 18.10 10.29 18.72
N GLN A 85 17.18 10.88 17.97
CA GLN A 85 16.75 12.29 18.16
C GLN A 85 15.58 12.41 19.12
N ASP A 86 14.76 11.36 19.26
CA ASP A 86 13.64 11.31 20.20
C ASP A 86 13.45 9.88 20.71
N ARG A 87 13.99 9.63 21.91
CA ARG A 87 13.93 8.29 22.56
C ARG A 87 12.52 7.81 22.89
N ARG A 88 11.49 8.64 22.70
CA ARG A 88 10.08 8.25 22.86
C ARG A 88 9.50 7.65 21.59
N SER A 89 10.20 7.78 20.47
CA SER A 89 9.78 7.27 19.18
C SER A 89 10.68 6.12 18.72
N VAL A 90 10.10 5.28 17.87
CA VAL A 90 10.75 4.12 17.27
C VAL A 90 10.74 4.28 15.77
N LEU A 91 11.87 4.01 15.15
CA LEU A 91 12.04 3.97 13.69
C LEU A 91 11.98 2.53 13.19
N VAL A 92 11.40 2.34 12.03
CA VAL A 92 11.24 1.03 11.38
C VAL A 92 12.19 0.95 10.19
N PHE A 93 12.98 -0.11 10.13
CA PHE A 93 13.96 -0.37 9.08
C PHE A 93 13.70 -1.72 8.41
N LEU A 94 14.08 -1.84 7.15
CA LEU A 94 14.17 -3.12 6.46
C LEU A 94 15.44 -3.86 6.89
N THR A 95 15.31 -5.15 7.18
CA THR A 95 16.47 -6.01 7.49
C THR A 95 17.31 -6.34 6.23
N ALA A 96 18.50 -6.90 6.43
CA ALA A 96 19.33 -7.42 5.33
C ALA A 96 18.58 -8.51 4.53
N LYS A 97 17.84 -9.39 5.20
CA LYS A 97 16.97 -10.41 4.57
C LYS A 97 15.93 -9.74 3.65
N ALA A 98 15.28 -8.69 4.14
CA ALA A 98 14.28 -7.97 3.37
C ALA A 98 14.87 -7.34 2.11
N ARG A 99 16.05 -6.76 2.22
CA ARG A 99 16.76 -6.14 1.10
C ARG A 99 17.25 -7.16 0.06
N GLU A 100 17.66 -8.35 0.50
CA GLU A 100 18.06 -9.45 -0.40
C GLU A 100 16.89 -9.93 -1.27
N VAL A 101 15.71 -10.13 -0.68
CA VAL A 101 14.54 -10.66 -1.40
C VAL A 101 13.71 -9.58 -2.09
N GLY A 102 13.91 -8.31 -1.70
CA GLY A 102 13.13 -7.16 -2.15
C GLY A 102 12.97 -7.05 -3.67
N PRO A 103 14.02 -7.13 -4.48
CA PRO A 103 13.89 -7.04 -5.94
C PRO A 103 12.92 -8.06 -6.52
N ARG A 104 12.90 -9.28 -5.97
CA ARG A 104 11.97 -10.35 -6.41
C ARG A 104 10.54 -10.06 -5.99
N ILE A 105 10.33 -9.45 -4.82
CA ILE A 105 9.00 -9.06 -4.34
C ILE A 105 8.43 -7.92 -5.18
N LEU A 106 9.25 -6.92 -5.49
CA LEU A 106 8.83 -5.74 -6.24
C LEU A 106 8.55 -6.05 -7.71
N GLU A 107 9.28 -6.97 -8.31
CA GLU A 107 9.06 -7.43 -9.69
C GLU A 107 7.61 -7.89 -9.94
N PHE A 108 6.94 -8.44 -8.94
CA PHE A 108 5.54 -8.86 -9.08
C PHE A 108 4.60 -7.67 -9.22
N ALA A 109 4.89 -6.57 -8.50
CA ALA A 109 4.12 -5.35 -8.61
C ALA A 109 4.26 -4.71 -9.98
N ASP A 110 5.49 -4.63 -10.49
CA ASP A 110 5.77 -4.07 -11.81
C ASP A 110 5.07 -4.87 -12.91
N LYS A 111 5.11 -6.19 -12.83
CA LYS A 111 4.41 -7.06 -13.78
C LYS A 111 2.90 -6.92 -13.72
N LEU A 112 2.33 -6.78 -12.51
CA LEU A 112 0.91 -6.52 -12.36
C LEU A 112 0.54 -5.16 -12.92
N ASP A 113 1.27 -4.10 -12.55
CA ASP A 113 1.03 -2.74 -13.04
C ASP A 113 1.06 -2.70 -14.58
N ALA A 114 2.09 -3.27 -15.19
CA ALA A 114 2.21 -3.35 -16.64
C ALA A 114 1.01 -4.08 -17.28
N SER A 115 0.54 -5.17 -16.67
CA SER A 115 -0.61 -5.93 -17.17
C SER A 115 -1.93 -5.16 -17.04
N LEU A 116 -2.06 -4.35 -16.00
CA LEU A 116 -3.24 -3.50 -15.77
C LEU A 116 -3.28 -2.31 -16.74
N ARG A 117 -2.13 -1.77 -17.10
CA ARG A 117 -1.99 -0.63 -18.03
C ARG A 117 -2.18 -1.04 -19.49
N GLN A 118 -1.77 -2.25 -19.85
CA GLN A 118 -1.73 -2.72 -21.24
C GLN A 118 -3.00 -2.47 -22.09
N PRO A 119 -4.24 -2.63 -21.56
CA PRO A 119 -5.46 -2.41 -22.33
C PRO A 119 -5.82 -0.94 -22.60
N PHE A 120 -5.11 0.01 -22.00
CA PHE A 120 -5.47 1.43 -21.96
C PHE A 120 -4.39 2.30 -22.61
N SER A 121 -4.81 3.45 -23.17
CA SER A 121 -3.88 4.50 -23.59
C SER A 121 -3.23 5.21 -22.41
N ASN A 122 -2.12 5.91 -22.63
CA ASN A 122 -1.47 6.71 -21.58
C ASN A 122 -2.42 7.80 -21.04
N GLU A 123 -3.20 8.46 -21.91
CA GLU A 123 -4.15 9.50 -21.53
C GLU A 123 -5.27 8.96 -20.60
N GLU A 124 -5.80 7.77 -20.90
CA GLU A 124 -6.78 7.10 -20.04
C GLU A 124 -6.18 6.74 -18.68
N MET A 125 -4.92 6.27 -18.66
CA MET A 125 -4.24 5.93 -17.41
C MET A 125 -3.91 7.16 -16.58
N ASP A 126 -3.46 8.25 -17.20
CA ASP A 126 -3.20 9.52 -16.50
C ASP A 126 -4.48 10.07 -15.86
N THR A 127 -5.59 10.04 -16.59
CA THR A 127 -6.90 10.42 -16.06
C THR A 127 -7.33 9.54 -14.90
N PHE A 128 -7.17 8.23 -15.05
CA PHE A 128 -7.51 7.26 -14.00
C PHE A 128 -6.67 7.46 -12.73
N GLU A 129 -5.36 7.68 -12.86
CA GLU A 129 -4.49 7.96 -11.73
C GLU A 129 -4.85 9.27 -11.02
N GLN A 130 -5.24 10.30 -11.78
CA GLN A 130 -5.72 11.56 -11.21
C GLN A 130 -6.98 11.33 -10.37
N VAL A 131 -7.95 10.57 -10.89
CA VAL A 131 -9.17 10.21 -10.16
C VAL A 131 -8.83 9.41 -8.89
N LEU A 132 -7.94 8.43 -8.97
CA LEU A 132 -7.53 7.65 -7.81
C LEU A 132 -6.89 8.52 -6.73
N ARG A 133 -6.01 9.47 -7.11
CA ARG A 133 -5.42 10.42 -6.15
C ARG A 133 -6.49 11.24 -5.44
N SER A 134 -7.46 11.78 -6.19
CA SER A 134 -8.56 12.56 -5.61
C SER A 134 -9.45 11.73 -4.68
N LEU A 135 -9.66 10.45 -5.00
CA LEU A 135 -10.46 9.54 -4.15
C LEU A 135 -9.69 9.10 -2.89
N ALA A 136 -8.36 9.17 -2.89
CA ALA A 136 -7.53 8.83 -1.74
C ALA A 136 -7.48 9.96 -0.70
N GLU A 137 -7.88 11.18 -1.06
CA GLU A 137 -8.02 12.28 -0.12
C GLU A 137 -9.20 12.04 0.86
N PRO A 138 -9.15 12.62 2.07
CA PRO A 138 -10.25 12.45 3.03
C PRO A 138 -11.59 12.86 2.42
N LEU A 139 -12.58 11.99 2.53
CA LEU A 139 -13.95 12.27 2.05
C LEU A 139 -14.50 13.51 2.75
N GLY A 140 -14.79 14.54 1.98
CA GLY A 140 -15.27 15.83 2.47
C GLY A 140 -14.28 17.00 2.36
N SER A 141 -13.03 16.77 1.92
CA SER A 141 -12.07 17.84 1.63
C SER A 141 -12.26 18.46 0.24
N ALA A 142 -12.90 17.76 -0.68
CA ALA A 142 -13.27 18.31 -1.98
C ALA A 142 -14.45 19.27 -1.83
N ALA A 143 -14.27 20.54 -2.18
CA ALA A 143 -15.38 21.46 -2.36
C ALA A 143 -16.35 20.85 -3.41
N PRO A 144 -17.68 20.91 -3.17
CA PRO A 144 -18.62 20.41 -4.16
C PRO A 144 -18.40 21.17 -5.47
N ALA A 145 -18.21 20.41 -6.57
CA ALA A 145 -18.21 21.03 -7.91
C ALA A 145 -19.51 21.81 -8.06
N ALA A 146 -19.42 23.08 -8.45
CA ALA A 146 -20.59 23.91 -8.69
C ALA A 146 -21.45 23.20 -9.74
N PRO A 147 -22.78 23.12 -9.53
CA PRO A 147 -23.66 22.59 -10.56
C PRO A 147 -23.68 23.54 -11.75
N ASP A 148 -23.45 23.01 -12.94
CA ASP A 148 -23.73 23.68 -14.22
C ASP A 148 -25.24 23.89 -14.42
#